data_7390bc1421dcdd424f1643b6e36da090
#
_entry.id   7390bc1421dcdd424f1643b6e36da090
#
_cell.length_a   1.000
_cell.length_b   1.000
_cell.length_c   1.000
_cell.angle_alpha   90.00
_cell.angle_beta   90.00
_cell.angle_gamma   90.00
#
_symmetry.space_group_name_H-M   'P 1'
#
loop_
_entity.id
_entity.type
_entity.pdbx_description
1 polymer ?
#
loop_
_entity_poly.entity_id
_entity_poly.type
_entity_poly.pdbx_seq_one_letter_code
_entity_poly.pdbx_strand_id
1 'polypeptide(L)'
;TADIHTADFSTTVSVQTTEQLACVCKTDYVTRICLDADTFLRTEDTADLQKAYQSITAAGKEACFILPVIFRERTRQRYERLYDTVFTIPFDEIIVKNYEEIGFLQRHAYTGTVMADHDLYTYSNRTQEAFAQSGICRNTVPLELNYKELRHRDCSNSELLIYGYLPLMVSAGCIFKSLKKCQKKES
;
A
#
# COMPACT_ATOMS: atom_id res chain seq x y z
N THR A 1 -12.67 -31.55 -15.94
CA THR A 1 -13.30 -30.46 -15.20
C THR A 1 -12.65 -30.46 -13.84
N ALA A 2 -11.67 -29.57 -13.62
CA ALA A 2 -11.11 -29.34 -12.31
C ALA A 2 -12.23 -28.69 -11.48
N ASP A 3 -12.56 -29.30 -10.35
CA ASP A 3 -13.42 -28.68 -9.36
C ASP A 3 -12.78 -27.36 -8.95
N ILE A 4 -13.40 -26.26 -9.37
CA ILE A 4 -13.09 -24.95 -8.82
C ILE A 4 -13.63 -25.01 -7.38
N HIS A 5 -12.77 -25.41 -6.43
CA HIS A 5 -13.06 -25.12 -5.05
C HIS A 5 -13.33 -23.61 -5.00
N THR A 6 -14.50 -23.23 -4.52
CA THR A 6 -14.83 -21.85 -4.17
C THR A 6 -13.90 -21.45 -3.04
N ALA A 7 -12.68 -21.00 -3.39
CA ALA A 7 -11.82 -20.33 -2.46
C ALA A 7 -12.59 -19.08 -2.01
N ASP A 8 -12.66 -18.84 -0.70
CA ASP A 8 -13.20 -17.61 -0.15
C ASP A 8 -12.32 -16.45 -0.66
N PHE A 9 -12.79 -15.81 -1.73
CA PHE A 9 -12.09 -14.66 -2.30
C PHE A 9 -12.32 -13.45 -1.39
N SER A 10 -11.25 -12.93 -0.84
CA SER A 10 -11.24 -11.63 -0.18
C SER A 10 -11.10 -10.53 -1.23
N THR A 11 -11.90 -9.47 -1.12
CA THR A 11 -11.82 -8.31 -2.01
C THR A 11 -11.21 -7.13 -1.28
N THR A 12 -10.06 -6.70 -1.78
CA THR A 12 -9.34 -5.50 -1.30
C THR A 12 -9.60 -4.33 -2.24
N VAL A 13 -9.87 -3.15 -1.69
CA VAL A 13 -10.05 -1.91 -2.46
C VAL A 13 -9.13 -0.83 -1.93
N SER A 14 -8.31 -0.25 -2.81
CA SER A 14 -7.57 0.98 -2.51
C SER A 14 -8.43 2.21 -2.82
N VAL A 15 -8.50 3.14 -1.89
CA VAL A 15 -9.30 4.37 -2.01
C VAL A 15 -8.40 5.61 -1.98
N GLN A 16 -8.77 6.59 -2.81
CA GLN A 16 -8.03 7.85 -2.97
C GLN A 16 -8.87 9.08 -2.61
N THR A 17 -10.14 8.90 -2.23
CA THR A 17 -10.98 10.01 -1.77
C THR A 17 -11.90 9.57 -0.63
N THR A 18 -12.40 10.54 0.13
CA THR A 18 -13.37 10.30 1.21
C THR A 18 -14.70 9.80 0.70
N GLU A 19 -15.11 10.20 -0.51
CA GLU A 19 -16.33 9.74 -1.17
C GLU A 19 -16.22 8.26 -1.55
N GLN A 20 -15.07 7.86 -2.13
CA GLN A 20 -14.79 6.45 -2.40
C GLN A 20 -14.83 5.62 -1.11
N LEU A 21 -14.17 6.10 -0.06
CA LEU A 21 -14.18 5.45 1.25
C LEU A 21 -15.60 5.24 1.77
N ALA A 22 -16.43 6.29 1.75
CA ALA A 22 -17.80 6.22 2.21
C ALA A 22 -18.67 5.24 1.41
N CYS A 23 -18.40 5.09 0.10
CA CYS A 23 -19.06 4.13 -0.75
C CYS A 23 -18.62 2.69 -0.43
N VAL A 24 -17.31 2.47 -0.36
CA VAL A 24 -16.70 1.14 -0.16
C VAL A 24 -17.01 0.59 1.23
N CYS A 25 -17.08 1.43 2.26
CA CYS A 25 -17.50 1.01 3.59
C CYS A 25 -18.91 0.37 3.62
N LYS A 26 -19.78 0.74 2.70
CA LYS A 26 -21.16 0.20 2.58
C LYS A 26 -21.27 -1.03 1.67
N THR A 27 -20.18 -1.48 1.09
CA THR A 27 -20.18 -2.55 0.08
C THR A 27 -19.86 -3.89 0.75
N ASP A 28 -20.82 -4.80 0.82
CA ASP A 28 -20.74 -6.03 1.61
C ASP A 28 -19.60 -6.98 1.19
N TYR A 29 -19.33 -7.11 -0.11
CA TYR A 29 -18.30 -8.01 -0.63
C TYR A 29 -16.86 -7.48 -0.50
N VAL A 30 -16.67 -6.24 -0.08
CA VAL A 30 -15.34 -5.70 0.23
C VAL A 30 -14.99 -6.04 1.67
N THR A 31 -13.87 -6.70 1.87
CA THR A 31 -13.39 -7.12 3.19
C THR A 31 -12.26 -6.24 3.70
N ARG A 32 -11.45 -5.68 2.79
CA ARG A 32 -10.25 -4.89 3.12
C ARG A 32 -10.25 -3.56 2.37
N ILE A 33 -9.87 -2.50 3.06
CA ILE A 33 -9.77 -1.15 2.47
C ILE A 33 -8.38 -0.60 2.75
N CYS A 34 -7.69 -0.19 1.67
CA CYS A 34 -6.36 0.38 1.72
C CYS A 34 -6.43 1.90 1.58
N LEU A 35 -5.92 2.61 2.57
CA LEU A 35 -5.78 4.06 2.59
C LEU A 35 -4.43 4.48 1.99
N ASP A 36 -4.45 5.26 0.95
CA ASP A 36 -3.24 5.79 0.31
C ASP A 36 -2.68 6.98 1.09
N ALA A 37 -1.39 6.92 1.44
CA ALA A 37 -0.72 7.94 2.23
C ALA A 37 -0.69 9.30 1.54
N ASP A 38 -0.53 9.34 0.22
CA ASP A 38 -0.48 10.60 -0.54
C ASP A 38 -1.84 11.33 -0.53
N THR A 39 -2.89 10.63 -0.16
CA THR A 39 -4.24 11.18 -0.03
C THR A 39 -4.62 11.49 1.41
N PHE A 40 -4.53 10.52 2.29
CA PHE A 40 -5.04 10.61 3.66
C PHE A 40 -4.03 11.17 4.67
N LEU A 41 -2.78 11.37 4.25
CA LEU A 41 -1.72 11.98 5.07
C LEU A 41 -0.98 13.07 4.28
N ARG A 42 -1.69 13.99 3.65
CA ARG A 42 -1.09 15.08 2.84
C ARG A 42 -0.33 16.11 3.66
N THR A 43 -0.78 16.35 4.87
CA THR A 43 -0.20 17.28 5.83
C THR A 43 0.41 16.52 7.01
N GLU A 44 0.98 17.22 7.98
CA GLU A 44 1.41 16.62 9.25
C GLU A 44 0.21 16.37 10.20
N ASP A 45 -0.98 16.80 9.84
CA ASP A 45 -2.21 16.50 10.57
C ASP A 45 -2.69 15.09 10.21
N THR A 46 -2.83 14.23 11.21
CA THR A 46 -3.28 12.85 11.07
C THR A 46 -4.78 12.65 11.29
N ALA A 47 -5.53 13.74 11.53
CA ALA A 47 -6.95 13.67 11.87
C ALA A 47 -7.78 12.98 10.77
N ASP A 48 -7.50 13.28 9.51
CA ASP A 48 -8.23 12.67 8.38
C ASP A 48 -7.90 11.18 8.23
N LEU A 49 -6.64 10.79 8.46
CA LEU A 49 -6.22 9.38 8.47
C LEU A 49 -6.91 8.61 9.61
N GLN A 50 -6.96 9.17 10.80
CA GLN A 50 -7.62 8.57 11.96
C GLN A 50 -9.14 8.42 11.75
N LYS A 51 -9.81 9.44 11.19
CA LYS A 51 -11.23 9.37 10.83
C LYS A 51 -11.51 8.30 9.79
N ALA A 52 -10.64 8.20 8.76
CA ALA A 52 -10.76 7.18 7.74
C ALA A 52 -10.61 5.77 8.33
N TYR A 53 -9.61 5.55 9.17
CA TYR A 53 -9.41 4.30 9.91
C TYR A 53 -10.66 3.94 10.73
N GLN A 54 -11.19 4.89 11.52
CA GLN A 54 -12.39 4.67 12.34
C GLN A 54 -13.61 4.30 11.49
N SER A 55 -13.74 4.91 10.31
CA SER A 55 -14.86 4.61 9.40
C SER A 55 -14.77 3.19 8.84
N ILE A 56 -13.58 2.69 8.54
CA ILE A 56 -13.35 1.33 8.05
C ILE A 56 -13.66 0.31 9.15
N THR A 57 -13.10 0.52 10.35
CA THR A 57 -13.30 -0.39 11.48
C THR A 57 -14.75 -0.42 11.96
N ALA A 58 -15.44 0.72 11.96
CA ALA A 58 -16.88 0.81 12.25
C ALA A 58 -17.73 0.03 11.22
N ALA A 59 -17.26 -0.11 9.98
CA ALA A 59 -17.89 -0.92 8.95
C ALA A 59 -17.54 -2.42 9.06
N GLY A 60 -16.76 -2.83 10.07
CA GLY A 60 -16.34 -4.22 10.28
C GLY A 60 -15.34 -4.74 9.23
N LYS A 61 -14.54 -3.85 8.63
CA LYS A 61 -13.59 -4.19 7.58
C LYS A 61 -12.14 -4.00 8.05
N GLU A 62 -11.23 -4.72 7.41
CA GLU A 62 -9.79 -4.56 7.64
C GLU A 62 -9.28 -3.24 7.05
N ALA A 63 -8.49 -2.51 7.81
CA ALA A 63 -7.90 -1.25 7.42
C ALA A 63 -6.40 -1.42 7.14
N CYS A 64 -5.98 -1.16 5.90
CA CYS A 64 -4.58 -1.19 5.49
C CYS A 64 -4.10 0.22 5.16
N PHE A 65 -2.80 0.47 5.32
CA PHE A 65 -2.18 1.75 4.99
C PHE A 65 -1.06 1.58 3.99
N ILE A 66 -1.18 2.26 2.84
CA ILE A 66 -0.20 2.21 1.76
C ILE A 66 0.76 3.37 1.93
N LEU A 67 2.07 3.08 2.04
CA LEU A 67 3.11 4.10 2.11
C LEU A 67 3.31 4.79 0.74
N PRO A 68 3.86 6.02 0.71
CA PRO A 68 3.96 6.81 -0.51
C PRO A 68 5.01 6.22 -1.47
N VAL A 69 4.74 6.21 -2.77
CA VAL A 69 5.64 5.65 -3.81
C VAL A 69 7.06 6.25 -3.75
N ILE A 70 7.19 7.52 -3.37
CA ILE A 70 8.47 8.21 -3.27
C ILE A 70 8.83 8.42 -1.80
N PHE A 71 9.70 7.55 -1.28
CA PHE A 71 10.16 7.59 0.09
C PHE A 71 11.65 7.99 0.17
N ARG A 72 11.93 9.27 -0.14
CA ARG A 72 13.27 9.86 -0.07
C ARG A 72 13.45 10.65 1.22
N GLU A 73 14.63 11.22 1.41
CA GLU A 73 15.05 11.92 2.62
C GLU A 73 13.98 12.86 3.21
N ARG A 74 13.36 13.73 2.39
CA ARG A 74 12.31 14.66 2.85
C ARG A 74 11.08 13.91 3.36
N THR A 75 10.65 12.88 2.64
CA THR A 75 9.50 12.04 3.05
C THR A 75 9.86 11.26 4.30
N ARG A 76 11.05 10.64 4.34
CA ARG A 76 11.55 9.91 5.51
C ARG A 76 11.55 10.78 6.76
N GLN A 77 12.14 11.99 6.71
CA GLN A 77 12.16 12.93 7.85
C GLN A 77 10.75 13.31 8.32
N ARG A 78 9.80 13.45 7.41
CA ARG A 78 8.41 13.68 7.77
C ARG A 78 7.83 12.47 8.53
N TYR A 79 8.02 11.25 8.04
CA TYR A 79 7.53 10.05 8.69
C TYR A 79 8.25 9.75 10.02
N GLU A 80 9.51 10.17 10.19
CA GLU A 80 10.21 10.14 11.49
C GLU A 80 9.44 10.98 12.54
N ARG A 81 9.03 12.20 12.17
CA ARG A 81 8.26 13.06 13.09
C ARG A 81 6.86 12.54 13.39
N LEU A 82 6.26 11.85 12.44
CA LEU A 82 4.89 11.34 12.53
C LEU A 82 4.83 9.89 13.05
N TYR A 83 5.98 9.27 13.33
CA TYR A 83 6.02 7.84 13.61
C TYR A 83 5.05 7.44 14.73
N ASP A 84 5.18 8.06 15.89
CA ASP A 84 4.35 7.76 17.06
C ASP A 84 2.86 8.09 16.87
N THR A 85 2.51 8.87 15.87
CA THR A 85 1.12 9.24 15.61
C THR A 85 0.47 8.34 14.54
N VAL A 86 1.24 7.98 13.50
CA VAL A 86 0.74 7.20 12.36
C VAL A 86 0.81 5.70 12.64
N PHE A 87 1.96 5.22 13.12
CA PHE A 87 2.20 3.77 13.29
C PHE A 87 1.70 3.22 14.63
N THR A 88 1.09 4.06 15.48
CA THR A 88 0.26 3.64 16.62
C THR A 88 -1.19 3.41 16.24
N ILE A 89 -1.64 3.88 15.06
CA ILE A 89 -2.94 3.49 14.51
C ILE A 89 -2.85 1.98 14.20
N PRO A 90 -3.72 1.14 14.75
CA PRO A 90 -3.60 -0.31 14.66
C PRO A 90 -4.13 -0.81 13.31
N PHE A 91 -3.45 -0.41 12.22
CA PHE A 91 -3.74 -0.96 10.90
C PHE A 91 -3.50 -2.46 10.87
N ASP A 92 -4.36 -3.19 10.19
CA ASP A 92 -4.20 -4.63 9.99
C ASP A 92 -2.95 -4.96 9.18
N GLU A 93 -2.56 -4.05 8.25
CA GLU A 93 -1.38 -4.22 7.43
C GLU A 93 -0.83 -2.88 6.90
N ILE A 94 0.49 -2.76 6.84
CA ILE A 94 1.21 -1.67 6.16
C ILE A 94 1.72 -2.19 4.82
N ILE A 95 1.38 -1.50 3.73
CA ILE A 95 1.80 -1.86 2.38
C ILE A 95 2.98 -0.99 1.97
N VAL A 96 4.10 -1.65 1.66
CA VAL A 96 5.38 -1.01 1.30
C VAL A 96 5.65 -1.16 -0.19
N LYS A 97 6.20 -0.11 -0.82
CA LYS A 97 6.45 -0.02 -2.25
C LYS A 97 7.92 -0.01 -2.63
N ASN A 98 8.80 0.22 -1.66
CA ASN A 98 10.25 0.29 -1.91
C ASN A 98 11.06 -0.18 -0.69
N TYR A 99 12.35 -0.40 -0.90
CA TYR A 99 13.25 -0.91 0.14
C TYR A 99 13.55 0.13 1.24
N GLU A 100 13.46 1.42 0.95
CA GLU A 100 13.64 2.48 1.95
C GLU A 100 12.56 2.43 3.01
N GLU A 101 11.33 2.10 2.63
CA GLU A 101 10.21 1.92 3.56
C GLU A 101 10.40 0.70 4.45
N ILE A 102 10.86 -0.41 3.88
CA ILE A 102 11.20 -1.60 4.65
C ILE A 102 12.29 -1.26 5.68
N GLY A 103 13.37 -0.61 5.23
CA GLY A 103 14.44 -0.18 6.09
C GLY A 103 13.99 0.83 7.15
N PHE A 104 13.03 1.70 6.84
CA PHE A 104 12.43 2.63 7.79
C PHE A 104 11.67 1.88 8.90
N LEU A 105 10.78 0.97 8.54
CA LEU A 105 10.01 0.16 9.50
C LEU A 105 10.92 -0.70 10.38
N GLN A 106 11.97 -1.30 9.81
CA GLN A 106 12.95 -2.09 10.55
C GLN A 106 13.74 -1.25 11.57
N ARG A 107 14.17 -0.03 11.21
CA ARG A 107 14.88 0.88 12.15
C ARG A 107 14.02 1.27 13.34
N HIS A 108 12.71 1.38 13.13
CA HIS A 108 11.74 1.67 14.20
C HIS A 108 11.23 0.42 14.93
N ALA A 109 11.80 -0.77 14.61
CA ALA A 109 11.36 -2.04 15.19
C ALA A 109 9.84 -2.24 15.09
N TYR A 110 9.25 -1.84 13.95
CA TYR A 110 7.81 -2.03 13.71
C TYR A 110 7.44 -3.52 13.75
N THR A 111 6.44 -3.86 14.56
CA THR A 111 6.04 -5.24 14.82
C THR A 111 4.72 -5.64 14.15
N GLY A 112 4.05 -4.70 13.49
CA GLY A 112 2.82 -4.99 12.76
C GLY A 112 3.05 -5.75 11.46
N THR A 113 1.96 -6.18 10.84
CA THR A 113 2.01 -6.90 9.55
C THR A 113 2.43 -5.96 8.42
N VAL A 114 3.34 -6.44 7.56
CA VAL A 114 3.82 -5.71 6.39
C VAL A 114 3.60 -6.54 5.14
N MET A 115 3.12 -5.90 4.07
CA MET A 115 2.90 -6.49 2.75
C MET A 115 3.76 -5.78 1.70
N ALA A 116 4.37 -6.53 0.79
CA ALA A 116 5.11 -6.01 -0.35
C ALA A 116 4.15 -5.68 -1.50
N ASP A 117 4.12 -4.42 -1.98
CA ASP A 117 3.35 -4.06 -3.16
C ASP A 117 4.01 -4.57 -4.46
N HIS A 118 3.28 -4.52 -5.57
CA HIS A 118 3.76 -4.95 -6.90
C HIS A 118 5.07 -4.27 -7.33
N ASP A 119 5.34 -3.04 -6.87
CA ASP A 119 6.57 -2.28 -7.12
C ASP A 119 7.85 -2.94 -6.54
N LEU A 120 7.72 -3.90 -5.65
CA LEU A 120 8.85 -4.66 -5.09
C LEU A 120 9.20 -5.92 -5.90
N TYR A 121 8.51 -6.15 -7.01
CA TYR A 121 8.87 -7.13 -8.03
C TYR A 121 9.07 -8.55 -7.50
N THR A 122 8.08 -9.07 -6.75
CA THR A 122 8.11 -10.43 -6.21
C THR A 122 7.82 -11.48 -7.30
N TYR A 123 8.66 -11.55 -8.35
CA TYR A 123 8.43 -12.39 -9.52
C TYR A 123 8.50 -13.90 -9.26
N SER A 124 9.33 -14.33 -8.33
CA SER A 124 9.61 -15.74 -8.10
C SER A 124 9.36 -16.16 -6.66
N ASN A 125 9.20 -17.48 -6.44
CA ASN A 125 9.10 -18.06 -5.10
C ASN A 125 10.33 -17.72 -4.25
N ARG A 126 11.54 -17.69 -4.85
CA ARG A 126 12.77 -17.32 -4.13
C ARG A 126 12.74 -15.87 -3.63
N THR A 127 12.19 -14.96 -4.43
CA THR A 127 12.02 -13.57 -3.98
C THR A 127 11.04 -13.50 -2.82
N GLN A 128 9.94 -14.26 -2.88
CA GLN A 128 8.98 -14.33 -1.79
C GLN A 128 9.60 -14.91 -0.51
N GLU A 129 10.39 -15.98 -0.63
CA GLU A 129 11.15 -16.58 0.48
C GLU A 129 12.11 -15.56 1.12
N ALA A 130 12.80 -14.75 0.31
CA ALA A 130 13.69 -13.70 0.81
C ALA A 130 12.93 -12.61 1.60
N PHE A 131 11.76 -12.18 1.11
CA PHE A 131 10.91 -11.26 1.85
C PHE A 131 10.34 -11.89 3.13
N ALA A 132 9.96 -13.16 3.09
CA ALA A 132 9.45 -13.88 4.27
C ALA A 132 10.51 -13.98 5.38
N GLN A 133 11.80 -14.12 5.05
CA GLN A 133 12.90 -14.08 6.02
C GLN A 133 13.00 -12.71 6.72
N SER A 134 12.50 -11.66 6.09
CA SER A 134 12.41 -10.31 6.66
C SER A 134 11.05 -10.03 7.33
N GLY A 135 10.20 -11.06 7.50
CA GLY A 135 8.88 -10.93 8.10
C GLY A 135 7.76 -10.47 7.15
N ILE A 136 8.04 -10.33 5.86
CA ILE A 136 7.07 -9.89 4.85
C ILE A 136 6.57 -11.12 4.08
N CYS A 137 5.43 -11.67 4.51
CA CYS A 137 4.91 -12.93 3.98
C CYS A 137 3.84 -12.74 2.88
N ARG A 138 3.28 -11.54 2.75
CA ARG A 138 2.23 -11.22 1.78
C ARG A 138 2.75 -10.25 0.72
N ASN A 139 2.19 -10.34 -0.47
CA ASN A 139 2.57 -9.46 -1.57
C ASN A 139 1.44 -9.24 -2.57
N THR A 140 1.50 -8.12 -3.29
CA THR A 140 0.74 -7.93 -4.53
C THR A 140 1.54 -8.53 -5.69
N VAL A 141 0.88 -9.30 -6.53
CA VAL A 141 1.50 -9.89 -7.72
C VAL A 141 2.05 -8.78 -8.64
N PRO A 142 3.31 -8.89 -9.12
CA PRO A 142 3.83 -7.95 -10.12
C PRO A 142 2.96 -7.91 -11.37
N LEU A 143 2.70 -6.70 -11.87
CA LEU A 143 1.76 -6.45 -12.96
C LEU A 143 2.19 -7.03 -14.31
N GLU A 144 3.46 -7.30 -14.46
CA GLU A 144 4.06 -7.81 -15.69
C GLU A 144 3.91 -9.33 -15.85
N LEU A 145 3.53 -10.04 -14.78
CA LEU A 145 3.36 -11.49 -14.83
C LEU A 145 2.09 -11.88 -15.60
N ASN A 146 2.28 -12.71 -16.61
CA ASN A 146 1.17 -13.28 -17.35
C ASN A 146 0.63 -14.57 -16.70
N TYR A 147 -0.50 -15.06 -17.20
CA TYR A 147 -1.15 -16.27 -16.66
C TYR A 147 -0.26 -17.52 -16.60
N LYS A 148 0.63 -17.72 -17.59
CA LYS A 148 1.52 -18.90 -17.60
C LYS A 148 2.55 -18.81 -16.47
N GLU A 149 3.08 -17.63 -16.22
CA GLU A 149 4.04 -17.35 -15.14
C GLU A 149 3.37 -17.48 -13.77
N LEU A 150 2.16 -16.98 -13.62
CA LEU A 150 1.38 -17.11 -12.38
C LEU A 150 1.12 -18.58 -12.00
N ARG A 151 0.91 -19.47 -12.97
CA ARG A 151 0.72 -20.90 -12.71
C ARG A 151 1.96 -21.60 -12.13
N HIS A 152 3.14 -21.02 -12.29
CA HIS A 152 4.41 -21.58 -11.80
C HIS A 152 4.92 -20.85 -10.54
N ARG A 153 4.16 -19.88 -10.07
CA ARG A 153 4.46 -19.12 -8.87
C ARG A 153 3.48 -19.48 -7.75
N ASP A 154 3.97 -19.57 -6.53
CA ASP A 154 3.09 -19.65 -5.37
C ASP A 154 2.33 -18.31 -5.18
N CYS A 155 1.03 -18.35 -5.28
CA CYS A 155 0.15 -17.20 -5.12
C CYS A 155 -0.75 -17.31 -3.88
N SER A 156 -0.50 -18.26 -2.98
CA SER A 156 -1.33 -18.52 -1.79
C SER A 156 -1.43 -17.31 -0.86
N ASN A 157 -0.35 -16.52 -0.77
CA ASN A 157 -0.27 -15.30 0.04
C ASN A 157 -0.18 -14.03 -0.81
N SER A 158 -0.76 -14.05 -2.02
CA SER A 158 -0.66 -12.93 -2.95
C SER A 158 -2.01 -12.33 -3.26
N GLU A 159 -2.04 -11.01 -3.41
CA GLU A 159 -3.16 -10.27 -3.98
C GLU A 159 -2.93 -10.04 -5.48
N LEU A 160 -3.97 -10.20 -6.28
CA LEU A 160 -3.93 -9.91 -7.72
C LEU A 160 -4.69 -8.61 -8.00
N LEU A 161 -4.02 -7.64 -8.59
CA LEU A 161 -4.67 -6.43 -9.06
C LEU A 161 -5.48 -6.74 -10.32
N ILE A 162 -6.81 -6.62 -10.24
CA ILE A 162 -7.72 -6.97 -11.33
C ILE A 162 -8.36 -5.75 -11.99
N TYR A 163 -8.32 -4.58 -11.33
CA TYR A 163 -8.91 -3.35 -11.86
C TYR A 163 -8.25 -2.12 -11.22
N GLY A 164 -7.97 -1.10 -12.01
CA GLY A 164 -7.47 0.19 -11.54
C GLY A 164 -6.78 1.01 -12.63
N TYR A 165 -6.47 2.25 -12.29
CA TYR A 165 -5.60 3.10 -13.10
C TYR A 165 -4.16 2.92 -12.63
N LEU A 166 -3.30 2.44 -13.53
CA LEU A 166 -1.89 2.25 -13.25
C LEU A 166 -1.11 3.50 -13.64
N PRO A 167 -0.25 4.03 -12.76
CA PRO A 167 0.63 5.13 -13.13
C PRO A 167 1.67 4.63 -14.15
N LEU A 168 1.71 5.24 -15.33
CA LEU A 168 2.71 4.90 -16.34
C LEU A 168 4.10 5.39 -15.97
N MET A 169 4.19 6.46 -15.19
CA MET A 169 5.44 7.01 -14.70
C MET A 169 5.23 7.80 -13.42
N VAL A 170 6.09 7.55 -12.44
CA VAL A 170 6.17 8.33 -11.21
C VAL A 170 7.54 9.02 -11.16
N SER A 171 7.55 10.32 -10.92
CA SER A 171 8.79 11.10 -10.84
C SER A 171 8.84 11.93 -9.56
N ALA A 172 9.96 11.85 -8.85
CA ALA A 172 10.26 12.71 -7.71
C ALA A 172 10.59 14.16 -8.14
N GLY A 173 10.89 14.39 -9.40
CA GLY A 173 11.22 15.68 -9.96
C GLY A 173 10.00 16.38 -10.57
N CYS A 174 9.84 17.67 -10.30
CA CYS A 174 8.82 18.47 -10.98
C CYS A 174 9.28 18.81 -12.41
N ILE A 175 8.57 18.32 -13.42
CA ILE A 175 8.85 18.59 -14.83
C ILE A 175 8.88 20.11 -15.12
N PHE A 176 7.96 20.87 -14.53
CA PHE A 176 7.92 22.33 -14.68
C PHE A 176 9.16 23.03 -14.08
N LYS A 177 9.72 22.47 -13.00
CA LYS A 177 10.96 22.98 -12.40
C LYS A 177 12.17 22.74 -13.30
N SER A 178 12.15 21.68 -14.11
CA SER A 178 13.22 21.32 -15.04
C SER A 178 13.11 22.08 -16.38
N LEU A 179 11.89 22.38 -16.85
CA LEU A 179 11.65 22.99 -18.14
C LEU A 179 11.44 24.50 -18.07
N LYS A 180 10.85 25.02 -17.01
CA LYS A 180 10.60 26.45 -16.80
C LYS A 180 10.80 26.76 -15.32
N LYS A 181 11.36 27.94 -15.01
CA LYS A 181 11.45 28.39 -13.61
C LYS A 181 10.10 28.26 -12.95
N CYS A 182 9.97 27.33 -12.01
CA CYS A 182 8.75 27.11 -11.27
C CYS A 182 8.43 28.35 -10.43
N GLN A 183 7.30 28.99 -10.68
CA GLN A 183 6.86 30.17 -9.94
C GLN A 183 6.11 29.81 -8.64
N LYS A 184 6.04 28.53 -8.26
CA LYS A 184 5.48 28.19 -6.94
C LYS A 184 6.42 28.74 -5.88
N LYS A 185 5.98 29.79 -5.20
CA LYS A 185 6.55 30.21 -3.92
C LYS A 185 6.50 28.99 -2.99
N GLU A 186 7.63 28.68 -2.37
CA GLU A 186 7.69 27.73 -1.28
C GLU A 186 6.72 28.22 -0.20
N SER A 187 5.61 27.52 0.00
CA SER A 187 4.71 27.69 1.14
C SER A 187 5.11 26.74 2.24
#